data_c04c973e451491c22d7c43b9a7dee329
#
_entry.id   c04c973e451491c22d7c43b9a7dee329
#
_cell.length_a   1.000
_cell.length_b   1.000
_cell.length_c   1.000
_cell.angle_alpha   90.00
_cell.angle_beta   90.00
_cell.angle_gamma   90.00
#
_symmetry.space_group_name_H-M   'P 1'
#
loop_
_entity.id
_entity.type
_entity.pdbx_description
1 polymer ?
#
loop_
_entity_poly.entity_id
_entity_poly.type
_entity_poly.pdbx_seq_one_letter_code
_entity_poly.pdbx_strand_id
1 'polypeptide(L)'
;SAALWMGTLLNQLLGNTKVVHEFYDSNFEYLTEASEDTVVLLISFARYTKWSLKYAQIAKNHGAKILAITDSISSPAWALADHAIIIEINLNEMGFNSFSCLYCLFDSIVAKIRKTRCKSISTRLHDLEELYSDFDLFYE
;
A
#
# COMPACT_ATOMS: atom_id res chain seq x y z
N SER A 1 -6.39 -1.49 -8.95
CA SER A 1 -5.10 -2.14 -8.64
C SER A 1 -5.02 -2.53 -7.17
N ALA A 2 -4.16 -3.48 -6.84
CA ALA A 2 -3.93 -3.92 -5.46
C ALA A 2 -3.45 -2.77 -4.57
N ALA A 3 -2.62 -1.89 -5.09
CA ALA A 3 -2.16 -0.70 -4.38
C ALA A 3 -3.30 0.27 -4.06
N LEU A 4 -4.24 0.43 -4.97
CA LEU A 4 -5.43 1.27 -4.75
C LEU A 4 -6.29 0.71 -3.61
N TRP A 5 -6.55 -0.60 -3.63
CA TRP A 5 -7.32 -1.27 -2.58
C TRP A 5 -6.68 -1.09 -1.22
N MET A 6 -5.42 -1.48 -1.09
CA MET A 6 -4.69 -1.39 0.18
C MET A 6 -4.53 0.06 0.66
N GLY A 7 -4.22 0.97 -0.27
CA GLY A 7 -4.03 2.38 0.07
C GLY A 7 -5.33 3.05 0.53
N THR A 8 -6.45 2.74 -0.10
CA THR A 8 -7.77 3.21 0.33
C THR A 8 -8.09 2.71 1.74
N LEU A 9 -7.88 1.42 1.98
CA LEU A 9 -8.14 0.81 3.28
C LEU A 9 -7.24 1.39 4.38
N LEU A 10 -5.95 1.51 4.12
CA LEU A 10 -5.02 2.15 5.07
C LEU A 10 -5.37 3.62 5.32
N ASN A 11 -5.82 4.36 4.31
CA ASN A 11 -6.22 5.75 4.51
C ASN A 11 -7.48 5.88 5.34
N GLN A 12 -8.45 4.98 5.19
CA GLN A 12 -9.62 4.94 6.07
C GLN A 12 -9.23 4.71 7.53
N LEU A 13 -8.27 3.82 7.78
CA LEU A 13 -7.83 3.47 9.12
C LEU A 13 -6.90 4.51 9.76
N LEU A 14 -5.96 5.06 9.00
CA LEU A 14 -4.86 5.88 9.50
C LEU A 14 -4.96 7.36 9.13
N GLY A 15 -5.63 7.69 8.03
CA GLY A 15 -5.82 9.07 7.56
C GLY A 15 -4.59 9.73 6.94
N ASN A 16 -3.50 8.99 6.73
CA ASN A 16 -2.21 9.51 6.29
C ASN A 16 -1.61 8.76 5.10
N THR A 17 -2.44 8.02 4.36
CA THR A 17 -1.97 7.19 3.25
C THR A 17 -2.32 7.83 1.92
N LYS A 18 -1.37 7.85 1.01
CA LYS A 18 -1.51 8.31 -0.37
C LYS A 18 -1.28 7.13 -1.32
N VAL A 19 -2.11 7.02 -2.34
CA VAL A 19 -1.92 6.04 -3.41
C VAL A 19 -1.19 6.71 -4.55
N VAL A 20 -0.07 6.12 -4.94
CA VAL A 20 0.77 6.60 -6.04
C VAL A 20 0.46 5.79 -7.30
N HIS A 21 0.16 6.48 -8.39
CA HIS A 21 -0.16 5.87 -9.67
C HIS A 21 0.56 6.61 -10.81
N GLU A 22 1.18 5.86 -11.72
CA GLU A 22 2.06 6.41 -12.77
C GLU A 22 1.42 7.44 -13.72
N PHE A 23 0.08 7.50 -13.76
CA PHE A 23 -0.66 8.42 -14.63
C PHE A 23 -1.11 9.72 -13.97
N TYR A 24 -0.71 9.97 -12.72
CA TYR A 24 -1.10 11.18 -12.00
C TYR A 24 0.12 12.05 -11.68
N ASP A 25 0.13 13.28 -12.17
CA ASP A 25 1.22 14.24 -11.94
C ASP A 25 1.39 14.61 -10.46
N SER A 26 0.30 14.65 -9.69
CA SER A 26 0.32 14.93 -8.26
C SER A 26 1.20 13.95 -7.43
N ASN A 27 1.54 12.80 -8.00
CA ASN A 27 2.42 11.84 -7.34
C ASN A 27 3.83 12.41 -7.05
N PHE A 28 4.30 13.34 -7.86
CA PHE A 28 5.62 13.95 -7.67
C PHE A 28 5.64 14.90 -6.48
N GLU A 29 4.51 15.50 -6.13
CA GLU A 29 4.38 16.35 -4.94
C GLU A 29 4.66 15.55 -3.67
N TYR A 30 4.21 14.30 -3.61
CA TYR A 30 4.46 13.42 -2.46
C TYR A 30 5.96 13.13 -2.24
N LEU A 31 6.76 13.12 -3.31
CA LEU A 31 8.20 12.96 -3.21
C LEU A 31 8.87 14.15 -2.53
N THR A 32 8.35 15.36 -2.72
CA THR A 32 8.87 16.56 -2.06
C THR A 32 8.60 16.56 -0.56
N GLU A 33 7.55 15.87 -0.13
CA GLU A 33 7.14 15.73 1.28
C GLU A 33 7.78 14.49 1.95
N ALA A 34 8.43 13.63 1.19
CA ALA A 34 9.03 12.41 1.71
C ALA A 34 10.16 12.71 2.70
N SER A 35 10.19 11.99 3.80
CA SER A 35 11.14 12.14 4.89
C SER A 35 11.40 10.79 5.58
N GLU A 36 12.18 10.81 6.65
CA GLU A 36 12.41 9.63 7.50
C GLU A 36 11.14 9.08 8.18
N ASP A 37 10.07 9.89 8.27
CA ASP A 37 8.76 9.49 8.79
C ASP A 37 7.85 8.88 7.70
N THR A 38 8.34 8.82 6.47
CA THR A 38 7.59 8.29 5.33
C THR A 38 7.90 6.82 5.11
N VAL A 39 6.86 6.01 4.92
CA VAL A 39 6.98 4.61 4.47
C VAL A 39 6.35 4.47 3.09
N VAL A 40 7.11 3.94 2.16
CA VAL A 40 6.61 3.55 0.83
C VAL A 40 6.33 2.07 0.83
N LEU A 41 5.07 1.69 0.65
CA LEU A 41 4.67 0.31 0.38
C LEU A 41 4.79 0.05 -1.11
N LEU A 42 5.86 -0.63 -1.51
CA LEU A 42 6.15 -1.01 -2.89
C LEU A 42 5.64 -2.41 -3.19
N ILE A 43 4.61 -2.51 -4.02
CA ILE A 43 4.05 -3.79 -4.48
C ILE A 43 4.56 -4.02 -5.90
N SER A 44 5.45 -4.99 -6.09
CA SER A 44 6.12 -5.19 -7.37
C SER A 44 6.41 -6.67 -7.62
N PHE A 45 5.82 -7.21 -8.67
CA PHE A 45 5.95 -8.61 -9.10
C PHE A 45 6.58 -8.70 -10.49
N ALA A 46 6.90 -9.91 -10.93
CA ALA A 46 7.51 -10.19 -12.22
C ALA A 46 6.87 -9.38 -13.37
N ARG A 47 7.70 -8.90 -14.31
CA ARG A 47 7.54 -7.75 -15.19
C ARG A 47 7.60 -6.41 -14.45
N TYR A 48 8.46 -6.36 -13.43
CA TYR A 48 8.68 -5.23 -12.55
C TYR A 48 8.66 -3.89 -13.29
N THR A 49 7.76 -2.99 -12.87
CA THR A 49 7.57 -1.69 -13.51
C THR A 49 8.72 -0.76 -13.13
N LYS A 50 9.47 -0.31 -14.12
CA LYS A 50 10.60 0.60 -13.90
C LYS A 50 10.19 1.89 -13.21
N TRP A 51 9.00 2.40 -13.54
CA TRP A 51 8.46 3.61 -12.93
C TRP A 51 8.33 3.48 -11.41
N SER A 52 7.67 2.42 -10.92
CA SER A 52 7.47 2.19 -9.48
C SER A 52 8.78 2.03 -8.72
N LEU A 53 9.75 1.33 -9.32
CA LEU A 53 11.08 1.15 -8.73
C LEU A 53 11.84 2.47 -8.65
N LYS A 54 11.79 3.28 -9.71
CA LYS A 54 12.43 4.59 -9.74
C LYS A 54 11.79 5.55 -8.74
N TYR A 55 10.47 5.54 -8.65
CA TYR A 55 9.73 6.34 -7.68
C TYR A 55 10.14 5.99 -6.24
N ALA A 56 10.16 4.71 -5.89
CA ALA A 56 10.59 4.24 -4.58
C ALA A 56 12.06 4.58 -4.29
N GLN A 57 12.95 4.48 -5.29
CA GLN A 57 14.35 4.88 -5.14
C GLN A 57 14.49 6.37 -4.83
N ILE A 58 13.74 7.22 -5.50
CA ILE A 58 13.76 8.67 -5.24
C ILE A 58 13.23 8.97 -3.85
N ALA A 59 12.12 8.34 -3.45
CA ALA A 59 11.58 8.47 -2.10
C ALA A 59 12.60 8.04 -1.03
N LYS A 60 13.31 6.94 -1.25
CA LYS A 60 14.38 6.46 -0.39
C LYS A 60 15.52 7.49 -0.26
N ASN A 61 15.90 8.12 -1.35
CA ASN A 61 16.91 9.18 -1.35
C ASN A 61 16.47 10.41 -0.54
N HIS A 62 15.18 10.61 -0.35
CA HIS A 62 14.59 11.64 0.53
C HIS A 62 14.38 11.16 1.98
N GLY A 63 14.86 9.98 2.32
CA GLY A 63 14.82 9.44 3.67
C GLY A 63 13.72 8.45 3.95
N ALA A 64 12.78 8.21 3.01
CA ALA A 64 11.69 7.26 3.20
C ALA A 64 12.19 5.82 3.39
N LYS A 65 11.48 5.06 4.20
CA LYS A 65 11.68 3.61 4.34
C LYS A 65 10.87 2.87 3.28
N ILE A 66 11.45 1.85 2.70
CA ILE A 66 10.80 1.04 1.68
C ILE A 66 10.41 -0.32 2.27
N LEU A 67 9.10 -0.58 2.30
CA LEU A 67 8.56 -1.90 2.58
C LEU A 67 8.11 -2.50 1.23
N ALA A 68 8.79 -3.54 0.77
CA ALA A 68 8.45 -4.20 -0.48
C ALA A 68 7.61 -5.46 -0.26
N ILE A 69 6.62 -5.66 -1.12
CA ILE A 69 5.93 -6.94 -1.31
C ILE A 69 6.25 -7.38 -2.73
N THR A 70 6.94 -8.50 -2.86
CA THR A 70 7.46 -8.99 -4.13
C THR A 70 7.45 -10.52 -4.19
N ASP A 71 7.80 -11.09 -5.31
CA ASP A 71 7.72 -12.53 -5.59
C ASP A 71 9.06 -13.26 -5.48
N SER A 72 10.18 -12.53 -5.37
CA SER A 72 11.51 -13.16 -5.36
C SER A 72 12.55 -12.33 -4.64
N ILE A 73 13.50 -13.00 -4.00
CA ILE A 73 14.71 -12.38 -3.45
C ILE A 73 15.63 -11.79 -4.54
N SER A 74 15.47 -12.23 -5.78
CA SER A 74 16.19 -11.70 -6.94
C SER A 74 15.49 -10.50 -7.60
N SER A 75 14.34 -10.09 -7.07
CA SER A 75 13.62 -8.95 -7.63
C SER A 75 14.33 -7.62 -7.36
N PRO A 76 14.24 -6.64 -8.25
CA PRO A 76 14.79 -5.31 -8.00
C PRO A 76 14.09 -4.60 -6.83
N ALA A 77 12.87 -4.96 -6.51
CA ALA A 77 12.16 -4.43 -5.34
C ALA A 77 12.77 -4.94 -4.03
N TRP A 78 13.19 -6.20 -3.98
CA TRP A 78 13.92 -6.75 -2.86
C TRP A 78 15.23 -5.99 -2.59
N ALA A 79 16.01 -5.75 -3.64
CA ALA A 79 17.29 -5.05 -3.53
C ALA A 79 17.14 -3.61 -3.01
N LEU A 80 16.01 -2.97 -3.28
CA LEU A 80 15.70 -1.60 -2.87
C LEU A 80 15.15 -1.51 -1.43
N ALA A 81 14.50 -2.56 -0.95
CA ALA A 81 13.73 -2.55 0.28
C ALA A 81 14.58 -2.46 1.55
N ASP A 82 14.08 -1.76 2.55
CA ASP A 82 14.56 -1.83 3.93
C ASP A 82 13.96 -3.05 4.64
N HIS A 83 12.70 -3.37 4.31
CA HIS A 83 12.01 -4.59 4.71
C HIS A 83 11.25 -5.15 3.51
N ALA A 84 11.20 -6.48 3.38
CA ALA A 84 10.48 -7.10 2.29
C ALA A 84 9.71 -8.34 2.74
N ILE A 85 8.56 -8.53 2.11
CA ILE A 85 7.73 -9.72 2.24
C ILE A 85 7.71 -10.40 0.87
N ILE A 86 8.09 -11.67 0.84
CA ILE A 86 8.01 -12.50 -0.35
C ILE A 86 6.69 -13.25 -0.32
N ILE A 87 5.91 -13.11 -1.38
CA ILE A 87 4.75 -13.94 -1.63
C ILE A 87 4.86 -14.59 -2.99
N GLU A 88 4.66 -15.88 -3.03
CA GLU A 88 4.64 -16.62 -4.28
C GLU A 88 3.36 -16.29 -5.04
N ILE A 89 3.50 -15.76 -6.25
CA ILE A 89 2.40 -15.49 -7.15
C ILE A 89 2.41 -16.55 -8.24
N ASN A 90 1.46 -17.46 -8.17
CA ASN A 90 1.29 -18.47 -9.20
C ASN A 90 0.53 -17.85 -10.39
N LEU A 91 1.09 -18.02 -11.58
CA LEU A 91 0.37 -17.79 -12.82
C LEU A 91 -0.74 -18.84 -12.93
N ASN A 92 -1.97 -18.39 -13.15
CA ASN A 92 -3.04 -19.33 -13.51
C ASN A 92 -2.80 -19.88 -14.93
N GLU A 93 -3.58 -20.88 -15.34
CA GLU A 93 -3.46 -21.52 -16.65
C GLU A 93 -3.57 -20.55 -17.84
N MET A 94 -4.16 -19.38 -17.64
CA MET A 94 -4.25 -18.31 -18.62
C MET A 94 -3.05 -17.34 -18.62
N GLY A 95 -2.07 -17.55 -17.74
CA GLY A 95 -0.89 -16.69 -17.63
C GLY A 95 -1.10 -15.41 -16.84
N PHE A 96 -2.17 -15.29 -16.07
CA PHE A 96 -2.43 -14.16 -15.18
C PHE A 96 -1.97 -14.45 -13.77
N ASN A 97 -1.44 -13.43 -13.09
CA ASN A 97 -1.09 -13.52 -11.69
C ASN A 97 -2.33 -13.69 -10.81
N SER A 98 -2.30 -14.64 -9.90
CA SER A 98 -3.28 -14.75 -8.84
C SER A 98 -2.89 -13.88 -7.66
N PHE A 99 -3.73 -12.93 -7.29
CA PHE A 99 -3.48 -12.02 -6.17
C PHE A 99 -4.16 -12.44 -4.85
N SER A 100 -4.71 -13.65 -4.78
CA SER A 100 -5.41 -14.11 -3.57
C SER A 100 -4.51 -14.05 -2.33
N CYS A 101 -3.27 -14.53 -2.45
CA CYS A 101 -2.29 -14.48 -1.35
C CYS A 101 -1.96 -13.03 -0.95
N LEU A 102 -1.90 -12.11 -1.91
CA LEU A 102 -1.65 -10.70 -1.65
C LEU A 102 -2.79 -10.07 -0.84
N TYR A 103 -4.04 -10.35 -1.18
CA TYR A 103 -5.20 -9.85 -0.43
C TYR A 103 -5.28 -10.47 0.97
N CYS A 104 -4.97 -11.76 1.14
CA CYS A 104 -4.85 -12.37 2.47
C CYS A 104 -3.76 -11.70 3.33
N LEU A 105 -2.63 -11.36 2.71
CA LEU A 105 -1.58 -10.60 3.38
C LEU A 105 -2.07 -9.21 3.80
N PHE A 106 -2.80 -8.51 2.95
CA PHE A 106 -3.38 -7.20 3.26
C PHE A 106 -4.34 -7.28 4.45
N ASP A 107 -5.23 -8.26 4.47
CA ASP A 107 -6.15 -8.47 5.59
C ASP A 107 -5.40 -8.71 6.90
N SER A 108 -4.31 -9.48 6.85
CA SER A 108 -3.45 -9.75 8.00
C SER A 108 -2.74 -8.48 8.51
N ILE A 109 -2.24 -7.65 7.60
CA ILE A 109 -1.61 -6.37 7.93
C ILE A 109 -2.64 -5.43 8.59
N VAL A 110 -3.82 -5.31 7.99
CA VAL A 110 -4.91 -4.48 8.52
C VAL A 110 -5.34 -4.94 9.90
N ALA A 111 -5.51 -6.25 10.10
CA ALA A 111 -5.87 -6.82 11.39
C ALA A 111 -4.81 -6.49 12.47
N LYS A 112 -3.54 -6.57 12.12
CA LYS A 112 -2.44 -6.22 13.01
C LYS A 112 -2.42 -4.74 13.36
N ILE A 113 -2.61 -3.86 12.38
CA ILE A 113 -2.68 -2.40 12.59
C ILE A 113 -3.86 -2.04 13.50
N ARG A 114 -5.04 -2.61 13.24
CA ARG A 114 -6.23 -2.39 14.08
C ARG A 114 -5.98 -2.79 15.52
N LYS A 115 -5.35 -3.93 15.75
CA LYS A 115 -5.02 -4.42 17.09
C LYS A 115 -4.03 -3.49 17.81
N THR A 116 -3.05 -2.98 17.10
CA THR A 116 -1.99 -2.13 17.66
C THR A 116 -2.45 -0.70 17.93
N ARG A 117 -3.38 -0.17 17.12
CA ARG A 117 -3.88 1.22 17.19
C ARG A 117 -5.39 1.30 17.43
N CYS A 118 -5.92 0.42 18.25
CA CYS A 118 -7.35 0.21 18.46
C CYS A 118 -8.13 1.51 18.77
N LYS A 119 -7.64 2.35 19.70
CA LYS A 119 -8.35 3.57 20.10
C LYS A 119 -8.45 4.61 19.00
N SER A 120 -7.35 4.94 18.34
CA SER A 120 -7.32 5.95 17.28
C SER A 120 -8.12 5.51 16.05
N ILE A 121 -8.07 4.23 15.72
CA ILE A 121 -8.84 3.66 14.61
C ILE A 121 -10.33 3.65 14.94
N SER A 122 -10.72 3.25 16.13
CA SER A 122 -12.14 3.24 16.54
C SER A 122 -12.76 4.64 16.49
N THR A 123 -12.06 5.66 16.95
CA THR A 123 -12.51 7.05 16.87
C THR A 123 -12.67 7.49 15.41
N ARG A 124 -11.69 7.20 14.57
CA ARG A 124 -11.73 7.56 13.18
C ARG A 124 -12.86 6.86 12.41
N LEU A 125 -13.09 5.57 12.65
CA LEU A 125 -14.18 4.82 12.02
C LEU A 125 -15.55 5.33 12.48
N HIS A 126 -15.69 5.72 13.75
CA HIS A 126 -16.91 6.33 14.26
C HIS A 126 -17.22 7.65 13.54
N ASP A 127 -16.23 8.53 13.37
CA ASP A 127 -16.40 9.80 12.66
C ASP A 127 -16.80 9.57 11.20
N LEU A 128 -16.23 8.54 10.53
CA LEU A 128 -16.61 8.16 9.17
C LEU A 128 -18.05 7.63 9.09
N GLU A 129 -18.49 6.82 10.05
CA GLU A 129 -19.87 6.33 10.11
C GLU A 129 -20.87 7.46 10.29
N GLU A 130 -20.57 8.47 11.11
CA GLU A 130 -21.40 9.66 11.23
C GLU A 130 -21.55 10.38 9.89
N LEU A 131 -20.47 10.56 9.12
CA LEU A 131 -20.52 11.16 7.79
C LEU A 131 -21.32 10.32 6.80
N TYR A 132 -21.20 8.99 6.85
CA TYR A 132 -21.98 8.10 5.99
C TYR A 132 -23.48 8.19 6.31
N SER A 133 -23.84 8.31 7.57
CA SER A 133 -25.22 8.56 7.99
C SER A 133 -25.75 9.91 7.51
N ASP A 134 -24.95 10.98 7.62
CA ASP A 134 -25.31 12.31 7.14
C ASP A 134 -25.56 12.35 5.64
N PHE A 135 -24.81 11.54 4.86
CA PHE A 135 -24.99 11.40 3.42
C PHE A 135 -26.06 10.38 3.01
N ASP A 136 -26.62 9.63 3.95
CA ASP A 136 -27.62 8.56 3.67
C ASP A 136 -27.10 7.54 2.65
N LEU A 137 -25.84 7.12 2.83
CA LEU A 137 -25.12 6.32 1.83
C LEU A 137 -25.56 4.86 1.76
N PHE A 138 -26.11 4.31 2.85
CA PHE A 138 -26.44 2.90 2.97
C PHE A 138 -27.90 2.71 3.33
N TYR A 139 -28.53 1.69 2.75
CA TYR A 139 -29.82 1.19 3.23
C TYR A 139 -29.62 0.48 4.57
N GLU A 140 -30.46 0.81 5.53
CA GLU A 140 -30.52 0.10 6.82
C GLU A 140 -31.40 -1.16 6.71
#